data_ff743e56a089e5c2a94fb97d937a2a56
#
_entry.id   ff743e56a089e5c2a94fb97d937a2a56
#
_cell.length_a   1.000
_cell.length_b   1.000
_cell.length_c   1.000
_cell.angle_alpha   90.00
_cell.angle_beta   90.00
_cell.angle_gamma   90.00
#
_symmetry.space_group_name_H-M   'P 1'
#
loop_
_entity.id
_entity.type
_entity.pdbx_description
1 polymer ?
#
loop_
_entity_poly.entity_id
_entity_poly.type
_entity_poly.pdbx_seq_one_letter_code
_entity_poly.pdbx_strand_id
1 'polypeptide(L)'
;MKLFMIFIMTLFISSFASADYDFENVYRFDNIDMIKNNDDSNVANMTVNGFSSDSNGNKATSKCLISLRNGIVKGNCQGTDQDGDIEYTTVERDITKGNIGQIMRTGGTGKYANKTSSCEYTVILTDFKVGGGYLTG
;
A
#
# COMPACT_ATOMS: atom_id res chain seq x y z
N MET A 1 34.22 -29.15 45.77
CA MET A 1 34.44 -28.23 44.65
C MET A 1 33.21 -28.32 43.74
N LYS A 2 32.26 -27.36 43.88
CA LYS A 2 31.00 -27.33 43.12
C LYS A 2 31.19 -26.38 41.95
N LEU A 3 31.20 -26.94 40.74
CA LEU A 3 31.28 -26.20 39.48
C LEU A 3 29.92 -25.55 39.21
N PHE A 4 29.85 -24.21 39.28
CA PHE A 4 28.66 -23.44 38.97
C PHE A 4 28.67 -23.16 37.45
N MET A 5 27.85 -23.89 36.72
CA MET A 5 27.68 -23.74 35.28
C MET A 5 26.68 -22.60 35.03
N ILE A 6 27.19 -21.40 34.72
CA ILE A 6 26.36 -20.24 34.34
C ILE A 6 25.95 -20.42 32.89
N PHE A 7 24.69 -20.74 32.69
CA PHE A 7 24.02 -20.79 31.35
C PHE A 7 23.70 -19.34 30.96
N ILE A 8 24.51 -18.75 30.11
CA ILE A 8 24.25 -17.44 29.53
C ILE A 8 23.22 -17.66 28.40
N MET A 9 21.94 -17.41 28.73
CA MET A 9 20.85 -17.36 27.78
C MET A 9 20.93 -16.04 27.00
N THR A 10 21.60 -16.05 25.84
CA THR A 10 21.61 -14.92 24.93
C THR A 10 20.21 -14.78 24.34
N LEU A 11 19.45 -13.81 24.84
CA LEU A 11 18.22 -13.33 24.20
C LEU A 11 18.61 -12.72 22.83
N PHE A 12 18.34 -13.45 21.75
CA PHE A 12 18.26 -12.85 20.42
C PHE A 12 17.04 -11.95 20.39
N ILE A 13 17.22 -10.69 20.70
CA ILE A 13 16.26 -9.64 20.35
C ILE A 13 16.40 -9.48 18.85
N SER A 14 15.58 -10.18 18.07
CA SER A 14 15.38 -9.86 16.67
C SER A 14 14.72 -8.48 16.61
N SER A 15 15.54 -7.45 16.49
CA SER A 15 15.10 -6.14 16.07
C SER A 15 14.48 -6.30 14.69
N PHE A 16 13.15 -6.22 14.61
CA PHE A 16 12.46 -5.99 13.35
C PHE A 16 12.92 -4.60 12.88
N ALA A 17 13.94 -4.57 12.05
CA ALA A 17 14.26 -3.39 11.28
C ALA A 17 13.07 -3.18 10.33
N SER A 18 12.17 -2.29 10.69
CA SER A 18 11.27 -1.67 9.74
C SER A 18 12.19 -0.95 8.76
N ALA A 19 12.32 -1.45 7.56
CA ALA A 19 13.00 -0.71 6.52
C ALA A 19 12.06 0.44 6.14
N ASP A 20 12.29 1.60 6.74
CA ASP A 20 11.68 2.84 6.27
C ASP A 20 12.21 3.10 4.86
N TYR A 21 11.33 3.07 3.88
CA TYR A 21 11.63 3.50 2.52
C TYR A 21 10.51 4.40 2.04
N ASP A 22 10.90 5.49 1.43
CA ASP A 22 9.95 6.38 0.76
C ASP A 22 9.61 5.82 -0.60
N PHE A 23 8.37 5.97 -1.01
CA PHE A 23 7.93 5.58 -2.35
C PHE A 23 7.08 6.68 -3.00
N GLU A 24 7.09 6.66 -4.32
CA GLU A 24 6.27 7.50 -5.18
C GLU A 24 5.44 6.61 -6.10
N ASN A 25 4.20 7.01 -6.36
CA ASN A 25 3.32 6.31 -7.28
C ASN A 25 2.56 7.30 -8.16
N VAL A 26 2.71 7.14 -9.45
CA VAL A 26 1.86 7.79 -10.46
C VAL A 26 0.79 6.78 -10.87
N TYR A 27 -0.46 7.17 -10.78
CA TYR A 27 -1.57 6.27 -11.08
C TYR A 27 -2.56 6.86 -12.10
N ARG A 28 -3.27 5.96 -12.76
CA ARG A 28 -4.31 6.27 -13.74
C ARG A 28 -5.57 5.48 -13.41
N PHE A 29 -6.72 6.13 -13.59
CA PHE A 29 -8.03 5.48 -13.56
C PHE A 29 -8.32 4.88 -14.94
N ASP A 30 -8.46 3.56 -15.03
CA ASP A 30 -8.85 2.89 -16.29
C ASP A 30 -10.35 2.72 -16.41
N ASN A 31 -11.03 2.54 -15.29
CA ASN A 31 -12.49 2.45 -15.25
C ASN A 31 -13.01 3.09 -13.97
N ILE A 32 -14.08 3.87 -14.09
CA ILE A 32 -14.78 4.48 -12.95
C ILE A 32 -16.27 4.31 -13.19
N ASP A 33 -16.89 3.45 -12.40
CA ASP A 33 -18.34 3.32 -12.31
C ASP A 33 -18.82 4.07 -11.07
N MET A 34 -19.56 5.15 -11.26
CA MET A 34 -19.99 6.04 -10.17
C MET A 34 -21.48 6.29 -10.21
N ILE A 35 -22.12 6.22 -9.06
CA ILE A 35 -23.51 6.63 -8.83
C ILE A 35 -23.61 7.56 -7.62
N LYS A 36 -24.67 8.35 -7.56
CA LYS A 36 -25.03 9.12 -6.37
C LYS A 36 -26.06 8.37 -5.54
N ASN A 37 -25.94 8.45 -4.22
CA ASN A 37 -26.95 8.02 -3.27
C ASN A 37 -27.99 9.12 -3.01
N ASN A 38 -29.04 8.77 -2.22
CA ASN A 38 -30.10 9.70 -1.81
C ASN A 38 -29.59 10.87 -0.94
N ASP A 39 -28.46 10.70 -0.26
CA ASP A 39 -27.80 11.71 0.58
C ASP A 39 -26.72 12.52 -0.19
N ASP A 40 -26.76 12.47 -1.52
CA ASP A 40 -25.77 13.06 -2.44
C ASP A 40 -24.35 12.51 -2.31
N SER A 41 -24.11 11.50 -1.47
CA SER A 41 -22.81 10.84 -1.41
C SER A 41 -22.52 10.05 -2.70
N ASN A 42 -21.25 9.99 -3.08
CA ASN A 42 -20.81 9.20 -4.21
C ASN A 42 -20.50 7.75 -3.78
N VAL A 43 -20.92 6.81 -4.60
CA VAL A 43 -20.56 5.40 -4.53
C VAL A 43 -19.87 5.04 -5.83
N ALA A 44 -18.63 4.54 -5.75
CA ALA A 44 -17.86 4.21 -6.95
C ALA A 44 -17.12 2.88 -6.82
N ASN A 45 -16.92 2.23 -7.97
CA ASN A 45 -15.93 1.19 -8.16
C ASN A 45 -14.95 1.66 -9.24
N MET A 46 -13.66 1.46 -8.99
CA MET A 46 -12.60 1.96 -9.86
C MET A 46 -11.54 0.89 -10.08
N THR A 47 -11.05 0.79 -11.32
CA THR A 47 -9.78 0.12 -11.60
C THR A 47 -8.71 1.18 -11.73
N VAL A 48 -7.65 1.03 -10.96
CA VAL A 48 -6.53 1.97 -10.92
C VAL A 48 -5.25 1.22 -11.25
N ASN A 49 -4.51 1.70 -12.25
CA ASN A 49 -3.18 1.19 -12.57
C ASN A 49 -2.13 2.24 -12.22
N GLY A 50 -0.97 1.80 -11.75
CA GLY A 50 0.09 2.69 -11.30
C GLY A 50 1.48 2.22 -11.66
N PHE A 51 2.42 3.16 -11.58
CA PHE A 51 3.85 2.93 -11.57
C PHE A 51 4.42 3.50 -10.28
N SER A 52 5.19 2.70 -9.57
CA SER A 52 5.87 3.13 -8.35
C SER A 52 7.38 2.99 -8.47
N SER A 53 8.07 3.85 -7.73
CA SER A 53 9.49 3.70 -7.42
C SER A 53 9.71 3.98 -5.95
N ASP A 54 10.68 3.32 -5.34
CA ASP A 54 11.05 3.55 -3.95
C ASP A 54 12.50 4.02 -3.80
N SER A 55 12.84 4.51 -2.61
CA SER A 55 14.19 5.00 -2.28
C SER A 55 15.27 3.92 -2.33
N ASN A 56 14.90 2.64 -2.35
CA ASN A 56 15.81 1.50 -2.52
C ASN A 56 16.06 1.16 -4.01
N GLY A 57 15.42 1.90 -4.93
CA GLY A 57 15.55 1.70 -6.37
C GLY A 57 14.64 0.62 -6.95
N ASN A 58 13.71 0.07 -6.17
CA ASN A 58 12.72 -0.84 -6.71
C ASN A 58 11.70 -0.06 -7.55
N LYS A 59 11.28 -0.69 -8.64
CA LYS A 59 10.24 -0.17 -9.54
C LYS A 59 9.20 -1.25 -9.73
N ALA A 60 7.93 -0.86 -9.71
CA ALA A 60 6.82 -1.78 -9.89
C ALA A 60 5.68 -1.17 -10.69
N THR A 61 4.94 -2.02 -11.36
CA THR A 61 3.61 -1.71 -11.85
C THR A 61 2.58 -2.21 -10.85
N SER A 62 1.44 -1.56 -10.74
CA SER A 62 0.36 -2.01 -9.87
C SER A 62 -1.00 -1.93 -10.55
N LYS A 63 -1.88 -2.83 -10.16
CA LYS A 63 -3.30 -2.79 -10.48
C LYS A 63 -4.09 -2.91 -9.19
N CYS A 64 -5.01 -1.97 -8.98
CA CYS A 64 -5.90 -1.93 -7.82
C CYS A 64 -7.35 -1.99 -8.25
N LEU A 65 -8.15 -2.74 -7.50
CA LEU A 65 -9.59 -2.68 -7.52
C LEU A 65 -10.05 -1.91 -6.28
N ILE A 66 -10.61 -0.73 -6.50
CA ILE A 66 -10.93 0.25 -5.47
C ILE A 66 -12.44 0.43 -5.39
N SER A 67 -12.96 0.52 -4.19
CA SER A 67 -14.33 0.95 -3.89
C SER A 67 -14.33 2.24 -3.08
N LEU A 68 -15.28 3.12 -3.38
CA LEU A 68 -15.62 4.29 -2.57
C LEU A 68 -17.03 4.11 -2.03
N ARG A 69 -17.21 4.16 -0.72
CA ARG A 69 -18.49 4.06 -0.02
C ARG A 69 -18.47 4.97 1.20
N ASN A 70 -19.44 5.88 1.31
CA ASN A 70 -19.60 6.78 2.46
C ASN A 70 -18.30 7.55 2.81
N GLY A 71 -17.57 8.01 1.81
CA GLY A 71 -16.29 8.70 2.00
C GLY A 71 -15.10 7.79 2.33
N ILE A 72 -15.30 6.47 2.42
CA ILE A 72 -14.22 5.50 2.66
C ILE A 72 -13.80 4.87 1.34
N VAL A 73 -12.53 5.03 1.00
CA VAL A 73 -11.85 4.34 -0.10
C VAL A 73 -11.23 3.07 0.45
N LYS A 74 -11.53 1.94 -0.15
CA LYS A 74 -10.91 0.63 0.15
C LYS A 74 -10.56 -0.09 -1.13
N GLY A 75 -9.44 -0.81 -1.12
CA GLY A 75 -9.06 -1.59 -2.28
C GLY A 75 -8.06 -2.68 -2.01
N ASN A 76 -7.94 -3.55 -3.01
CA ASN A 76 -6.92 -4.59 -3.09
C ASN A 76 -6.07 -4.32 -4.31
N CYS A 77 -4.76 -4.40 -4.15
CA CYS A 77 -3.79 -4.17 -5.20
C CYS A 77 -2.87 -5.38 -5.37
N GLN A 78 -2.46 -5.58 -6.60
CA GLN A 78 -1.37 -6.46 -6.97
C GLN A 78 -0.31 -5.61 -7.67
N GLY A 79 0.90 -5.62 -7.13
CA GLY A 79 2.08 -5.04 -7.74
C GLY A 79 2.96 -6.12 -8.36
N THR A 80 3.65 -5.80 -9.45
CA THR A 80 4.71 -6.65 -10.02
C THR A 80 5.94 -5.79 -10.20
N ASP A 81 7.03 -6.17 -9.58
CA ASP A 81 8.27 -5.41 -9.64
C ASP A 81 9.14 -5.78 -10.85
N GLN A 82 10.28 -5.10 -10.96
CA GLN A 82 11.22 -5.28 -12.06
C GLN A 82 11.86 -6.68 -12.12
N ASP A 83 11.84 -7.43 -11.02
CA ASP A 83 12.37 -8.79 -10.91
C ASP A 83 11.29 -9.85 -11.20
N GLY A 84 10.03 -9.42 -11.37
CA GLY A 84 8.87 -10.26 -11.59
C GLY A 84 8.24 -10.78 -10.31
N ASP A 85 8.68 -10.33 -9.15
CA ASP A 85 8.08 -10.66 -7.86
C ASP A 85 6.76 -9.90 -7.69
N ILE A 86 5.77 -10.59 -7.12
CA ILE A 86 4.42 -10.07 -6.93
C ILE A 86 4.24 -9.66 -5.47
N GLU A 87 3.67 -8.47 -5.26
CA GLU A 87 3.25 -7.95 -3.98
C GLU A 87 1.74 -7.82 -3.92
N TYR A 88 1.12 -8.28 -2.84
CA TYR A 88 -0.30 -8.07 -2.55
C TYR A 88 -0.45 -7.05 -1.44
N THR A 89 -1.25 -6.00 -1.70
CA THR A 89 -1.52 -4.94 -0.73
C THR A 89 -3.00 -4.64 -0.63
N THR A 90 -3.41 -4.10 0.51
CA THR A 90 -4.70 -3.43 0.69
C THR A 90 -4.47 -1.95 0.91
N VAL A 91 -5.41 -1.12 0.48
CA VAL A 91 -5.40 0.32 0.70
C VAL A 91 -6.69 0.76 1.36
N GLU A 92 -6.58 1.72 2.28
CA GLU A 92 -7.73 2.35 2.92
C GLU A 92 -7.48 3.85 3.12
N ARG A 93 -8.49 4.69 2.86
CA ARG A 93 -8.46 6.12 3.15
C ARG A 93 -9.85 6.66 3.41
N ASP A 94 -10.00 7.46 4.45
CA ASP A 94 -11.18 8.28 4.72
C ASP A 94 -10.98 9.64 4.06
N ILE A 95 -11.64 9.88 2.92
CA ILE A 95 -11.49 11.14 2.15
C ILE A 95 -12.10 12.33 2.87
N THR A 96 -12.95 12.11 3.88
CA THR A 96 -13.52 13.17 4.71
C THR A 96 -12.52 13.73 5.72
N LYS A 97 -11.46 12.96 6.02
CA LYS A 97 -10.38 13.33 6.95
C LYS A 97 -9.13 13.87 6.24
N GLY A 98 -9.09 13.81 4.91
CA GLY A 98 -8.00 14.38 4.13
C GLY A 98 -7.34 13.41 3.15
N ASN A 99 -6.07 13.67 2.87
CA ASN A 99 -5.32 12.99 1.81
C ASN A 99 -4.47 11.81 2.28
N ILE A 100 -4.41 11.54 3.58
CA ILE A 100 -3.61 10.46 4.15
C ILE A 100 -4.42 9.17 4.20
N GLY A 101 -3.82 8.08 3.78
CA GLY A 101 -4.36 6.72 3.85
C GLY A 101 -3.33 5.72 4.32
N GLN A 102 -3.72 4.46 4.39
CA GLN A 102 -2.90 3.33 4.81
C GLN A 102 -2.75 2.34 3.67
N ILE A 103 -1.53 1.83 3.49
CA ILE A 103 -1.23 0.67 2.64
C ILE A 103 -0.74 -0.44 3.56
N MET A 104 -1.30 -1.64 3.40
CA MET A 104 -0.84 -2.83 4.10
C MET A 104 -0.42 -3.88 3.09
N ARG A 105 0.83 -4.32 3.15
CA ARG A 105 1.29 -5.53 2.46
C ARG A 105 0.74 -6.74 3.19
N THR A 106 0.04 -7.61 2.45
CA THR A 106 -0.55 -8.84 2.98
C THR A 106 0.24 -10.09 2.60
N GLY A 107 1.22 -9.95 1.71
CA GLY A 107 2.09 -11.04 1.25
C GLY A 107 2.57 -10.81 -0.18
N GLY A 108 3.02 -11.89 -0.82
CA GLY A 108 3.48 -11.86 -2.21
C GLY A 108 4.29 -13.09 -2.58
N THR A 109 5.04 -12.97 -3.67
CA THR A 109 5.99 -13.98 -4.14
C THR A 109 7.43 -13.50 -3.98
N GLY A 110 8.41 -14.36 -4.20
CA GLY A 110 9.82 -14.04 -4.17
C GLY A 110 10.20 -13.26 -2.91
N LYS A 111 10.75 -12.06 -3.06
CA LYS A 111 11.18 -11.21 -1.95
C LYS A 111 10.04 -10.74 -1.03
N TYR A 112 8.78 -10.82 -1.48
CA TYR A 112 7.59 -10.46 -0.69
C TYR A 112 6.92 -11.66 -0.01
N ALA A 113 7.39 -12.89 -0.26
CA ALA A 113 6.81 -14.10 0.33
C ALA A 113 6.84 -14.03 1.86
N ASN A 114 5.68 -14.27 2.49
CA ASN A 114 5.49 -14.26 3.94
C ASN A 114 5.87 -12.92 4.63
N LYS A 115 5.91 -11.81 3.87
CA LYS A 115 6.19 -10.49 4.43
C LYS A 115 4.91 -9.67 4.52
N THR A 116 4.69 -9.09 5.68
CA THR A 116 3.63 -8.12 5.94
C THR A 116 4.25 -6.80 6.40
N SER A 117 3.63 -5.69 6.05
CA SER A 117 4.02 -4.36 6.51
C SER A 117 2.84 -3.41 6.41
N SER A 118 2.94 -2.28 7.07
CA SER A 118 1.96 -1.18 6.96
C SER A 118 2.71 0.13 6.86
N CYS A 119 2.26 1.01 5.98
CA CYS A 119 2.76 2.37 5.88
C CYS A 119 1.63 3.34 5.53
N GLU A 120 1.84 4.61 5.85
CA GLU A 120 0.98 5.69 5.39
C GLU A 120 1.31 6.08 3.95
N TYR A 121 0.33 6.61 3.25
CA TYR A 121 0.54 7.30 1.99
C TYR A 121 -0.23 8.61 1.97
N THR A 122 0.27 9.58 1.22
CA THR A 122 -0.38 10.86 1.02
C THR A 122 -0.70 11.06 -0.45
N VAL A 123 -1.97 11.32 -0.77
CA VAL A 123 -2.37 11.73 -2.11
C VAL A 123 -2.02 13.20 -2.31
N ILE A 124 -1.08 13.46 -3.19
CA ILE A 124 -0.59 14.82 -3.49
C ILE A 124 -1.47 15.48 -4.53
N LEU A 125 -1.88 14.73 -5.54
CA LEU A 125 -2.70 15.20 -6.64
C LEU A 125 -3.64 14.10 -7.11
N THR A 126 -4.89 14.49 -7.37
CA THR A 126 -5.85 13.68 -8.15
C THR A 126 -6.56 14.59 -9.14
N ASP A 127 -6.52 14.23 -10.40
CA ASP A 127 -7.22 14.94 -11.47
C ASP A 127 -8.08 13.97 -12.28
N PHE A 128 -9.39 14.02 -12.07
CA PHE A 128 -10.34 13.17 -12.77
C PHE A 128 -10.51 13.54 -14.25
N LYS A 129 -10.15 14.78 -14.67
CA LYS A 129 -10.20 15.19 -16.07
C LYS A 129 -9.04 14.60 -16.87
N VAL A 130 -7.86 14.58 -16.26
CA VAL A 130 -6.68 13.91 -16.82
C VAL A 130 -6.76 12.39 -16.63
N GLY A 131 -7.52 11.95 -15.64
CA GLY A 131 -7.77 10.54 -15.38
C GLY A 131 -6.70 9.86 -14.51
N GLY A 132 -6.06 10.60 -13.61
CA GLY A 132 -5.03 10.02 -12.77
C GLY A 132 -4.56 10.91 -11.63
N GLY A 133 -3.45 10.56 -11.01
CA GLY A 133 -2.89 11.31 -9.90
C GLY A 133 -1.52 10.82 -9.48
N TYR A 134 -1.07 11.38 -8.35
CA TYR A 134 0.24 11.14 -7.77
C TYR A 134 0.12 11.05 -6.25
N LEU A 135 0.81 10.09 -5.68
CA LEU A 135 0.89 9.89 -4.23
C LEU A 135 2.32 9.51 -3.80
N THR A 136 2.60 9.76 -2.52
CA THR A 136 3.87 9.41 -1.86
C THR A 136 3.60 8.68 -0.55
N GLY A 137 4.54 7.93 -0.09
CA GLY A 137 4.51 7.29 1.23
C GLY A 137 5.88 6.98 1.75
#